data_6fa7e80df73d31fb2bfdd5aae848a349
#
_entry.id   6fa7e80df73d31fb2bfdd5aae848a349
#
_cell.length_a   1.000
_cell.length_b   1.000
_cell.length_c   1.000
_cell.angle_alpha   90.00
_cell.angle_beta   90.00
_cell.angle_gamma   90.00
#
_symmetry.space_group_name_H-M   'P 1'
#
loop_
_entity.id
_entity.type
_entity.pdbx_description
1 polymer ?
#
loop_
_entity_poly.entity_id
_entity_poly.type
_entity_poly.pdbx_seq_one_letter_code
_entity_poly.pdbx_strand_id
1 'polypeptide(L)'
;MGKIVLITGGARSGKSRFAENYVARCGKSIAYIATSQIYDEEMAYRVKLHRQRRPSSWQTFEAPFEAHNALKEAFAEHDTVLFDCLTLYLSNYLCQEKNQSLSLDDLYAETSLLMQELINAVRSVTNKTCVFVTNEVGAGIVPENELARKYRDLAGLCNQQIAKTADEVYLVVSGIPLQIK
;
A
#
# COMPACT_ATOMS: atom_id res chain seq x y z
N MET A 1 -19.65 5.83 3.91
CA MET A 1 -18.53 4.88 3.80
C MET A 1 -17.21 5.63 3.76
N GLY A 2 -16.12 5.01 4.24
CA GLY A 2 -14.77 5.57 4.15
C GLY A 2 -14.32 5.74 2.70
N LYS A 3 -13.55 6.79 2.43
CA LYS A 3 -12.99 7.12 1.11
C LYS A 3 -11.70 6.32 0.89
N ILE A 4 -11.54 5.76 -0.31
CA ILE A 4 -10.33 5.07 -0.76
C ILE A 4 -9.69 5.88 -1.88
N VAL A 5 -8.41 6.23 -1.71
CA VAL A 5 -7.58 6.85 -2.73
C VAL A 5 -6.41 5.92 -3.04
N LEU A 6 -6.14 5.65 -4.30
CA LEU A 6 -4.99 4.88 -4.73
C LEU A 6 -3.98 5.78 -5.42
N ILE A 7 -2.72 5.71 -4.99
CA ILE A 7 -1.61 6.43 -5.61
C ILE A 7 -0.60 5.40 -6.11
N THR A 8 -0.47 5.29 -7.43
CA THR A 8 0.44 4.36 -8.08
C THR A 8 1.53 5.09 -8.87
N GLY A 9 2.56 4.37 -9.26
CA GLY A 9 3.66 4.88 -10.09
C GLY A 9 4.91 4.03 -9.93
N GLY A 10 5.87 4.19 -10.84
CA GLY A 10 7.14 3.47 -10.82
C GLY A 10 8.02 3.79 -9.61
N ALA A 11 9.12 3.04 -9.46
CA ALA A 11 10.14 3.34 -8.46
C ALA A 11 10.65 4.78 -8.64
N ARG A 12 10.81 5.53 -7.54
CA ARG A 12 11.27 6.94 -7.51
C ARG A 12 10.43 7.93 -8.34
N SER A 13 9.18 7.58 -8.65
CA SER A 13 8.25 8.46 -9.39
C SER A 13 7.81 9.71 -8.62
N GLY A 14 8.04 9.77 -7.29
CA GLY A 14 7.54 10.86 -6.44
C GLY A 14 6.20 10.55 -5.75
N LYS A 15 5.63 9.35 -5.96
CA LYS A 15 4.32 8.95 -5.42
C LYS A 15 4.19 9.06 -3.90
N SER A 16 5.21 8.62 -3.12
CA SER A 16 5.16 8.73 -1.64
C SER A 16 5.10 10.18 -1.19
N ARG A 17 5.87 11.08 -1.83
CA ARG A 17 5.80 12.52 -1.54
C ARG A 17 4.44 13.11 -1.89
N PHE A 18 3.88 12.73 -3.03
CA PHE A 18 2.53 13.15 -3.40
C PHE A 18 1.49 12.64 -2.40
N ALA A 19 1.59 11.39 -1.96
CA ALA A 19 0.70 10.78 -0.97
C ALA A 19 0.80 11.49 0.40
N GLU A 20 2.01 11.77 0.88
CA GLU A 20 2.26 12.55 2.10
C GLU A 20 1.59 13.93 2.02
N ASN A 21 1.77 14.65 0.89
CA ASN A 21 1.12 15.94 0.67
C ASN A 21 -0.40 15.85 0.56
N TYR A 22 -0.91 14.77 -0.06
CA TYR A 22 -2.35 14.54 -0.19
C TYR A 22 -3.00 14.39 1.19
N VAL A 23 -2.49 13.50 2.03
CA VAL A 23 -3.07 13.27 3.37
C VAL A 23 -2.90 14.50 4.27
N ALA A 24 -1.79 15.25 4.14
CA ALA A 24 -1.58 16.49 4.91
C ALA A 24 -2.59 17.60 4.56
N ARG A 25 -3.16 17.57 3.34
CA ARG A 25 -4.18 18.56 2.92
C ARG A 25 -5.59 18.17 3.32
N CYS A 26 -5.91 16.88 3.35
CA CYS A 26 -7.27 16.42 3.60
C CYS A 26 -7.51 15.97 5.05
N GLY A 27 -6.46 15.54 5.76
CA GLY A 27 -6.56 15.00 7.12
C GLY A 27 -6.33 16.05 8.21
N LYS A 28 -7.07 15.92 9.30
CA LYS A 28 -6.86 16.69 10.54
C LYS A 28 -6.04 15.88 11.55
N SER A 29 -6.28 14.57 11.60
CA SER A 29 -5.56 13.61 12.41
C SER A 29 -5.11 12.44 11.52
N ILE A 30 -3.79 12.27 11.36
CA ILE A 30 -3.21 11.39 10.34
C ILE A 30 -2.46 10.25 11.02
N ALA A 31 -2.77 9.02 10.60
CA ALA A 31 -1.99 7.83 10.90
C ALA A 31 -1.21 7.36 9.66
N TYR A 32 -0.10 6.70 9.91
CA TYR A 32 0.74 6.07 8.88
C TYR A 32 0.85 4.57 9.16
N ILE A 33 0.45 3.75 8.21
CA ILE A 33 0.65 2.30 8.27
C ILE A 33 1.91 1.95 7.49
N ALA A 34 2.92 1.46 8.21
CA ALA A 34 4.18 1.00 7.67
C ALA A 34 4.11 -0.51 7.42
N THR A 35 4.22 -0.92 6.17
CA THR A 35 4.18 -2.34 5.80
C THR A 35 5.58 -2.93 5.57
N SER A 36 6.63 -2.12 5.63
CA SER A 36 7.99 -2.57 5.40
C SER A 36 8.52 -3.40 6.58
N GLN A 37 9.15 -4.53 6.25
CA GLN A 37 10.07 -5.24 7.16
C GLN A 37 11.50 -4.83 6.85
N ILE A 38 12.33 -4.72 7.88
CA ILE A 38 13.73 -4.36 7.72
C ILE A 38 14.54 -5.64 7.65
N TYR A 39 14.98 -6.03 6.47
CA TYR A 39 15.77 -7.23 6.25
C TYR A 39 17.28 -6.92 6.10
N ASP A 40 17.64 -5.68 5.72
CA ASP A 40 19.01 -5.26 5.47
C ASP A 40 19.23 -3.77 5.82
N GLU A 41 20.50 -3.36 5.79
CA GLU A 41 20.91 -1.99 6.10
C GLU A 41 20.37 -0.96 5.10
N GLU A 42 20.22 -1.33 3.82
CA GLU A 42 19.65 -0.45 2.80
C GLU A 42 18.19 -0.14 3.11
N MET A 43 17.42 -1.16 3.46
CA MET A 43 16.02 -1.01 3.86
C MET A 43 15.89 -0.18 5.15
N ALA A 44 16.75 -0.45 6.15
CA ALA A 44 16.81 0.34 7.39
C ALA A 44 17.06 1.83 7.10
N TYR A 45 18.00 2.13 6.21
CA TYR A 45 18.31 3.49 5.80
C TYR A 45 17.11 4.16 5.07
N ARG A 46 16.45 3.45 4.16
CA ARG A 46 15.25 3.94 3.47
C ARG A 46 14.11 4.24 4.44
N VAL A 47 13.83 3.34 5.38
CA VAL A 47 12.81 3.55 6.42
C VAL A 47 13.15 4.77 7.27
N LYS A 48 14.41 4.93 7.68
CA LYS A 48 14.88 6.11 8.42
C LYS A 48 14.61 7.41 7.66
N LEU A 49 14.96 7.47 6.38
CA LEU A 49 14.71 8.66 5.54
C LEU A 49 13.20 8.95 5.41
N HIS A 50 12.36 7.93 5.26
CA HIS A 50 10.91 8.08 5.22
C HIS A 50 10.35 8.61 6.54
N ARG A 51 10.85 8.11 7.68
CA ARG A 51 10.46 8.60 9.02
C ARG A 51 10.85 10.06 9.23
N GLN A 52 12.04 10.47 8.80
CA GLN A 52 12.54 11.85 8.98
C GLN A 52 11.74 12.90 8.19
N ARG A 53 11.10 12.52 7.08
CA ARG A 53 10.30 13.44 6.26
C ARG A 53 8.90 13.67 6.78
N ARG A 54 8.40 12.75 7.61
CA ARG A 54 7.03 12.81 8.14
C ARG A 54 6.98 13.68 9.39
N PRO A 55 5.90 14.46 9.57
CA PRO A 55 5.68 15.18 10.82
C PRO A 55 5.64 14.22 12.01
N SER A 56 6.24 14.59 13.13
CA SER A 56 6.23 13.80 14.36
C SER A 56 4.83 13.61 14.97
N SER A 57 3.86 14.41 14.53
CA SER A 57 2.46 14.30 14.92
C SER A 57 1.71 13.13 14.26
N TRP A 58 2.29 12.47 13.25
CA TRP A 58 1.68 11.31 12.61
C TRP A 58 1.99 10.05 13.41
N GLN A 59 0.94 9.41 13.92
CA GLN A 59 1.10 8.13 14.60
C GLN A 59 1.45 7.05 13.59
N THR A 60 2.46 6.22 13.89
CA THR A 60 2.87 5.12 13.03
C THR A 60 2.43 3.79 13.60
N PHE A 61 1.77 3.00 12.78
CA PHE A 61 1.39 1.61 13.02
C PHE A 61 2.26 0.72 12.15
N GLU A 62 3.08 -0.14 12.74
CA GLU A 62 3.87 -1.12 12.00
C GLU A 62 3.03 -2.36 11.75
N ALA A 63 2.68 -2.60 10.50
CA ALA A 63 1.78 -3.67 10.10
C ALA A 63 2.26 -4.38 8.84
N PRO A 64 3.37 -5.13 8.93
CA PRO A 64 3.85 -5.94 7.81
C PRO A 64 2.90 -7.09 7.44
N PHE A 65 2.04 -7.49 8.39
CA PHE A 65 1.00 -8.51 8.26
C PHE A 65 -0.29 -8.00 8.89
N GLU A 66 -1.42 -8.63 8.55
CA GLU A 66 -2.75 -8.34 9.13
C GLU A 66 -3.09 -6.83 9.18
N ALA A 67 -2.66 -6.08 8.18
CA ALA A 67 -2.76 -4.63 8.16
C ALA A 67 -4.21 -4.09 8.19
N HIS A 68 -5.20 -4.94 7.90
CA HIS A 68 -6.61 -4.62 8.08
C HIS A 68 -6.97 -4.36 9.56
N ASN A 69 -6.28 -5.02 10.52
CA ASN A 69 -6.45 -4.76 11.94
C ASN A 69 -5.83 -3.41 12.33
N ALA A 70 -4.63 -3.12 11.84
CA ALA A 70 -4.00 -1.82 12.03
C ALA A 70 -4.81 -0.66 11.41
N LEU A 71 -5.49 -0.89 10.26
CA LEU A 71 -6.44 0.08 9.70
C LEU A 71 -7.61 0.37 10.63
N LYS A 72 -8.21 -0.66 11.24
CA LYS A 72 -9.32 -0.50 12.19
C LYS A 72 -8.87 0.27 13.44
N GLU A 73 -7.69 -0.07 13.98
CA GLU A 73 -7.09 0.61 15.12
C GLU A 73 -6.78 2.08 14.81
N ALA A 74 -6.10 2.34 13.69
CA ALA A 74 -5.81 3.69 13.24
C ALA A 74 -7.07 4.52 13.06
N PHE A 75 -8.12 3.95 12.47
CA PHE A 75 -9.38 4.65 12.29
C PHE A 75 -10.19 4.86 13.58
N ALA A 76 -9.84 4.24 14.71
CA ALA A 76 -10.47 4.58 15.98
C ALA A 76 -10.12 6.02 16.42
N GLU A 77 -8.89 6.47 16.15
CA GLU A 77 -8.36 7.75 16.65
C GLU A 77 -8.10 8.78 15.53
N HIS A 78 -7.92 8.33 14.28
CA HIS A 78 -7.53 9.18 13.15
C HIS A 78 -8.62 9.25 12.07
N ASP A 79 -8.69 10.38 11.37
CA ASP A 79 -9.62 10.56 10.24
C ASP A 79 -9.00 10.19 8.88
N THR A 80 -7.69 10.17 8.81
CA THR A 80 -6.95 9.92 7.57
C THR A 80 -5.80 8.96 7.82
N VAL A 81 -5.68 7.95 6.95
CA VAL A 81 -4.61 6.94 7.02
C VAL A 81 -3.83 6.93 5.72
N LEU A 82 -2.51 6.99 5.82
CA LEU A 82 -1.58 6.73 4.73
C LEU A 82 -1.03 5.31 4.86
N PHE A 83 -1.34 4.45 3.89
CA PHE A 83 -0.86 3.06 3.83
C PHE A 83 0.31 2.94 2.85
N ASP A 84 1.53 2.70 3.34
CA ASP A 84 2.74 2.66 2.50
C ASP A 84 3.57 1.39 2.77
N CYS A 85 3.49 0.38 1.86
CA CYS A 85 2.74 0.32 0.60
C CYS A 85 2.14 -1.07 0.37
N LEU A 86 1.20 -1.19 -0.56
CA LEU A 86 0.58 -2.47 -0.94
C LEU A 86 1.59 -3.47 -1.50
N THR A 87 2.59 -3.00 -2.27
CA THR A 87 3.60 -3.86 -2.87
C THR A 87 4.52 -4.53 -1.84
N LEU A 88 4.94 -3.82 -0.80
CA LEU A 88 5.70 -4.44 0.29
C LEU A 88 4.82 -5.36 1.13
N TYR A 89 3.56 -4.98 1.38
CA TYR A 89 2.61 -5.82 2.09
C TYR A 89 2.39 -7.16 1.37
N LEU A 90 2.20 -7.13 0.05
CA LEU A 90 2.11 -8.32 -0.78
C LEU A 90 3.42 -9.14 -0.77
N SER A 91 4.57 -8.48 -0.87
CA SER A 91 5.88 -9.13 -0.81
C SER A 91 6.08 -9.89 0.51
N ASN A 92 5.73 -9.27 1.64
CA ASN A 92 5.79 -9.93 2.95
C ASN A 92 4.90 -11.17 2.99
N TYR A 93 3.68 -11.07 2.44
CA TYR A 93 2.77 -12.21 2.36
C TYR A 93 3.37 -13.37 1.55
N LEU A 94 3.89 -13.10 0.35
CA LEU A 94 4.46 -14.12 -0.53
C LEU A 94 5.72 -14.77 0.04
N CYS A 95 6.52 -14.03 0.81
CA CYS A 95 7.76 -14.54 1.40
C CYS A 95 7.54 -15.39 2.66
N GLN A 96 6.32 -15.49 3.18
CA GLN A 96 6.06 -16.42 4.30
C GLN A 96 6.23 -17.87 3.86
N GLU A 97 6.90 -18.69 4.67
CA GLU A 97 7.16 -20.11 4.37
C GLU A 97 5.88 -20.87 4.01
N LYS A 98 4.79 -20.63 4.74
CA LYS A 98 3.49 -21.27 4.49
C LYS A 98 2.92 -21.01 3.10
N ASN A 99 3.29 -19.90 2.47
CA ASN A 99 2.75 -19.47 1.19
C ASN A 99 3.62 -19.88 0.00
N GLN A 100 4.87 -20.33 0.26
CA GLN A 100 5.80 -20.73 -0.80
C GLN A 100 5.39 -22.01 -1.51
N SER A 101 4.61 -22.87 -0.86
CA SER A 101 4.08 -24.13 -1.41
C SER A 101 2.69 -23.99 -2.07
N LEU A 102 2.08 -22.82 -2.00
CA LEU A 102 0.76 -22.60 -2.59
C LEU A 102 0.80 -22.64 -4.12
N SER A 103 -0.25 -23.20 -4.71
CA SER A 103 -0.47 -23.12 -6.15
C SER A 103 -0.70 -21.66 -6.59
N LEU A 104 -0.57 -21.38 -7.87
CA LEU A 104 -0.82 -20.03 -8.40
C LEU A 104 -2.28 -19.62 -8.18
N ASP A 105 -3.22 -20.55 -8.35
CA ASP A 105 -4.65 -20.29 -8.14
C ASP A 105 -4.96 -19.97 -6.67
N ASP A 106 -4.35 -20.71 -5.73
CA ASP A 106 -4.48 -20.42 -4.30
C ASP A 106 -3.89 -19.04 -3.96
N LEU A 107 -2.72 -18.71 -4.52
CA LEU A 107 -2.12 -17.37 -4.33
C LEU A 107 -3.03 -16.26 -4.86
N TYR A 108 -3.70 -16.45 -5.99
CA TYR A 108 -4.67 -15.48 -6.52
C TYR A 108 -5.87 -15.34 -5.57
N ALA A 109 -6.42 -16.44 -5.07
CA ALA A 109 -7.55 -16.42 -4.16
C ALA A 109 -7.18 -15.72 -2.84
N GLU A 110 -6.08 -16.12 -2.23
CA GLU A 110 -5.62 -15.60 -0.94
C GLU A 110 -5.25 -14.09 -1.01
N THR A 111 -4.54 -13.69 -2.07
CA THR A 111 -4.19 -12.27 -2.24
C THR A 111 -5.42 -11.40 -2.53
N SER A 112 -6.42 -11.94 -3.22
CA SER A 112 -7.69 -11.26 -3.43
C SER A 112 -8.45 -11.08 -2.10
N LEU A 113 -8.48 -12.09 -1.23
CA LEU A 113 -9.06 -11.98 0.12
C LEU A 113 -8.33 -10.94 0.96
N LEU A 114 -6.98 -10.94 0.92
CA LEU A 114 -6.16 -9.97 1.63
C LEU A 114 -6.50 -8.51 1.24
N MET A 115 -6.67 -8.24 -0.06
CA MET A 115 -7.11 -6.91 -0.53
C MET A 115 -8.54 -6.60 -0.12
N GLN A 116 -9.43 -7.59 -0.13
CA GLN A 116 -10.82 -7.41 0.29
C GLN A 116 -10.92 -7.05 1.77
N GLU A 117 -10.09 -7.63 2.63
CA GLU A 117 -10.04 -7.27 4.05
C GLU A 117 -9.62 -5.81 4.25
N LEU A 118 -8.61 -5.32 3.52
CA LEU A 118 -8.21 -3.91 3.56
C LEU A 118 -9.35 -3.00 3.09
N ILE A 119 -10.00 -3.32 1.96
CA ILE A 119 -11.14 -2.58 1.44
C ILE A 119 -12.28 -2.52 2.46
N ASN A 120 -12.63 -3.65 3.05
CA ASN A 120 -13.71 -3.74 4.03
C ASN A 120 -13.39 -2.92 5.28
N ALA A 121 -12.14 -2.94 5.76
CA ALA A 121 -11.71 -2.13 6.91
C ALA A 121 -11.92 -0.64 6.64
N VAL A 122 -11.64 -0.16 5.42
CA VAL A 122 -11.86 1.26 5.06
C VAL A 122 -13.35 1.54 4.83
N ARG A 123 -14.07 0.66 4.14
CA ARG A 123 -15.49 0.89 3.80
C ARG A 123 -16.43 0.79 5.00
N SER A 124 -16.02 0.13 6.09
CA SER A 124 -16.81 0.00 7.32
C SER A 124 -16.91 1.29 8.14
N VAL A 125 -16.01 2.25 7.95
CA VAL A 125 -16.02 3.54 8.66
C VAL A 125 -16.66 4.64 7.82
N THR A 126 -17.07 5.75 8.44
CA THR A 126 -17.68 6.89 7.75
C THR A 126 -16.84 8.15 7.95
N ASN A 127 -16.81 9.03 6.94
CA ASN A 127 -16.09 10.31 6.98
C ASN A 127 -14.58 10.16 7.28
N LYS A 128 -14.00 9.03 6.87
CA LYS A 128 -12.55 8.74 7.01
C LYS A 128 -11.97 8.42 5.64
N THR A 129 -10.66 8.67 5.50
CA THR A 129 -9.95 8.50 4.22
C THR A 129 -8.75 7.57 4.40
N CYS A 130 -8.62 6.58 3.52
CA CYS A 130 -7.40 5.81 3.36
C CYS A 130 -6.74 6.12 2.02
N VAL A 131 -5.46 6.45 2.06
CA VAL A 131 -4.62 6.63 0.88
C VAL A 131 -3.67 5.45 0.80
N PHE A 132 -3.89 4.57 -0.17
CA PHE A 132 -3.01 3.46 -0.46
C PHE A 132 -1.91 3.89 -1.44
N VAL A 133 -0.66 3.59 -1.10
CA VAL A 133 0.48 3.74 -2.02
C VAL A 133 0.84 2.38 -2.58
N THR A 134 1.11 2.31 -3.87
CA THR A 134 1.56 1.09 -4.54
C THR A 134 2.59 1.39 -5.63
N ASN A 135 3.32 0.36 -6.05
CA ASN A 135 4.18 0.46 -7.23
C ASN A 135 3.50 -0.16 -8.44
N GLU A 136 3.72 0.47 -9.60
CA GLU A 136 3.45 -0.13 -10.89
C GLU A 136 4.68 -0.93 -11.32
N VAL A 137 4.62 -2.25 -11.17
CA VAL A 137 5.76 -3.15 -11.44
C VAL A 137 5.62 -3.93 -12.74
N GLY A 138 4.45 -3.85 -13.39
CA GLY A 138 4.11 -4.63 -14.59
C GLY A 138 4.67 -4.08 -15.90
N ALA A 139 5.12 -2.82 -15.94
CA ALA A 139 5.53 -2.15 -17.17
C ALA A 139 6.97 -2.47 -17.64
N GLY A 140 7.70 -3.33 -16.93
CA GLY A 140 9.07 -3.72 -17.26
C GLY A 140 9.15 -5.03 -18.08
N ILE A 141 10.39 -5.47 -18.35
CA ILE A 141 10.67 -6.76 -18.97
C ILE A 141 10.18 -7.89 -18.08
N VAL A 142 9.70 -8.98 -18.69
CA VAL A 142 9.27 -10.18 -17.95
C VAL A 142 10.47 -10.79 -17.21
N PRO A 143 10.41 -10.92 -15.86
CA PRO A 143 11.52 -11.47 -15.10
C PRO A 143 11.80 -12.94 -15.42
N GLU A 144 13.07 -13.34 -15.42
CA GLU A 144 13.46 -14.74 -15.55
C GLU A 144 13.12 -15.56 -14.29
N ASN A 145 13.19 -14.94 -13.13
CA ASN A 145 12.88 -15.56 -11.85
C ASN A 145 11.37 -15.81 -11.70
N GLU A 146 10.97 -17.03 -11.36
CA GLU A 146 9.57 -17.44 -11.23
C GLU A 146 8.82 -16.66 -10.14
N LEU A 147 9.43 -16.50 -8.97
CA LEU A 147 8.81 -15.77 -7.86
C LEU A 147 8.59 -14.29 -8.25
N ALA A 148 9.53 -13.69 -8.97
CA ALA A 148 9.40 -12.33 -9.46
C ALA A 148 8.25 -12.17 -10.48
N ARG A 149 8.01 -13.21 -11.34
CA ARG A 149 6.84 -13.20 -12.24
C ARG A 149 5.53 -13.31 -11.46
N LYS A 150 5.45 -14.25 -10.53
CA LYS A 150 4.28 -14.42 -9.64
C LYS A 150 3.98 -13.10 -8.89
N TYR A 151 5.00 -12.51 -8.28
CA TYR A 151 4.87 -11.23 -7.59
C TYR A 151 4.35 -10.11 -8.49
N ARG A 152 4.92 -9.99 -9.70
CA ARG A 152 4.52 -8.96 -10.68
C ARG A 152 3.04 -9.10 -11.05
N ASP A 153 2.60 -10.31 -11.35
CA ASP A 153 1.23 -10.56 -11.80
C ASP A 153 0.23 -10.35 -10.65
N LEU A 154 0.55 -10.84 -9.45
CA LEU A 154 -0.25 -10.62 -8.25
C LEU A 154 -0.32 -9.13 -7.85
N ALA A 155 0.79 -8.40 -7.94
CA ALA A 155 0.81 -6.96 -7.66
C ALA A 155 -0.13 -6.19 -8.63
N GLY A 156 -0.13 -6.57 -9.91
CA GLY A 156 -1.04 -6.00 -10.90
C GLY A 156 -2.51 -6.27 -10.55
N LEU A 157 -2.86 -7.50 -10.15
CA LEU A 157 -4.22 -7.86 -9.74
C LEU A 157 -4.65 -7.14 -8.47
N CYS A 158 -3.78 -7.05 -7.45
CA CYS A 158 -4.04 -6.28 -6.24
C CYS A 158 -4.30 -4.81 -6.56
N ASN A 159 -3.47 -4.21 -7.42
CA ASN A 159 -3.65 -2.82 -7.87
C ASN A 159 -5.01 -2.63 -8.55
N GLN A 160 -5.41 -3.54 -9.45
CA GLN A 160 -6.71 -3.51 -10.13
C GLN A 160 -7.87 -3.59 -9.14
N GLN A 161 -7.79 -4.49 -8.15
CA GLN A 161 -8.86 -4.69 -7.17
C GLN A 161 -9.07 -3.44 -6.30
N ILE A 162 -7.98 -2.82 -5.82
CA ILE A 162 -8.05 -1.56 -5.05
C ILE A 162 -8.53 -0.42 -5.96
N ALA A 163 -8.00 -0.28 -7.19
CA ALA A 163 -8.38 0.77 -8.13
C ALA A 163 -9.87 0.69 -8.50
N LYS A 164 -10.41 -0.52 -8.69
CA LYS A 164 -11.83 -0.73 -8.99
C LYS A 164 -12.74 -0.15 -7.90
N THR A 165 -12.34 -0.29 -6.64
CA THR A 165 -13.12 0.17 -5.47
C THR A 165 -12.73 1.58 -5.01
N ALA A 166 -11.60 2.12 -5.45
CA ALA A 166 -11.15 3.45 -5.09
C ALA A 166 -12.08 4.55 -5.61
N ASP A 167 -12.20 5.63 -4.85
CA ASP A 167 -12.97 6.83 -5.23
C ASP A 167 -12.10 7.76 -6.10
N GLU A 168 -10.78 7.72 -5.91
CA GLU A 168 -9.80 8.45 -6.72
C GLU A 168 -8.58 7.57 -6.99
N VAL A 169 -8.01 7.67 -8.19
CA VAL A 169 -6.78 6.99 -8.57
C VAL A 169 -5.83 7.97 -9.23
N TYR A 170 -4.60 8.02 -8.74
CA TYR A 170 -3.53 8.86 -9.30
C TYR A 170 -2.37 8.01 -9.79
N LEU A 171 -1.90 8.30 -11.01
CA LEU A 171 -0.63 7.83 -11.54
C LEU A 171 0.40 8.95 -11.39
N VAL A 172 1.53 8.67 -10.70
CA VAL A 172 2.60 9.64 -10.54
C VAL A 172 3.78 9.28 -11.44
N VAL A 173 4.10 10.19 -12.35
CA VAL A 173 5.22 10.06 -13.31
C VAL A 173 6.14 11.26 -13.14
N SER A 174 7.43 11.02 -12.89
CA SER A 174 8.45 12.09 -12.78
C SER A 174 8.07 13.23 -11.82
N GLY A 175 7.42 12.90 -10.70
CA GLY A 175 6.97 13.84 -9.70
C GLY A 175 5.62 14.52 -10.00
N ILE A 176 5.03 14.27 -11.17
CA ILE A 176 3.77 14.88 -11.61
C ILE A 176 2.63 13.88 -11.40
N PRO A 177 1.62 14.19 -10.58
CA PRO A 177 0.43 13.36 -10.42
C PRO A 177 -0.54 13.59 -11.57
N LEU A 178 -1.05 12.50 -12.13
CA LEU A 178 -2.15 12.47 -13.07
C LEU A 178 -3.31 11.72 -12.45
N GLN A 179 -4.44 12.39 -12.28
CA GLN A 179 -5.67 11.71 -11.84
C GLN A 179 -6.25 10.94 -13.02
N ILE A 180 -6.48 9.63 -12.84
CA ILE A 180 -7.00 8.72 -13.86
C ILE A 180 -8.38 8.16 -13.50
N LYS A 181 -8.81 8.41 -12.27
CA LYS A 181 -10.18 8.14 -11.82
C LYS A 181 -10.61 9.18 -10.78
#